data_96dd18d8a826e4b3415217f9ad1b33ae
#
_entry.id   96dd18d8a826e4b3415217f9ad1b33ae
#
_cell.length_a   1.000
_cell.length_b   1.000
_cell.length_c   1.000
_cell.angle_alpha   90.00
_cell.angle_beta   90.00
_cell.angle_gamma   90.00
#
_symmetry.space_group_name_H-M   'P 1'
#
loop_
_entity.id
_entity.type
_entity.pdbx_description
1 polymer ?
#
loop_
_entity_poly.entity_id
_entity_poly.type
_entity_poly.pdbx_seq_one_letter_code
_entity_poly.pdbx_strand_id
1 'polypeptide(L)'
;MYSAILEGKAATWFRTARTRSWFAAVLILALCALALSACGSGGNGGGEAGGNAMGEGSSAPVEFEYGNEVEHWNVALPDRSRDSFDEVAYNAALQEFRAAMDGDDASALLNAYDKLERLFADLSSDRALADFDRACAGFDEAAASAYAAKQAAYDSHYQECAQAFMDALESKHGEAFGAHIGEGFSSVLDNSSTMSSESAALLAKRDNLVSQYSALVSRDASDAELKRLYVELVKANNAWARSLGYENYVEYVFATEYGRDYTMAEIEAAQDEVAREFVPVYQSYVADVMGDDIDGAFDALDESEETLMANARACVARVSPALGESFDHLVDNGLYDISASEAKVRNSYTAEMAAYNDGRVFVNPNTEGADCAAIVHEFGHFNHMYRVRANSFMPNTVVDVQEIMSQGLELLCYDHYDVLCPGYGDALREYVLFDKLVAVREGFAINEAETRVYCEPDLTVDKVDAIWTEVYEKYSWPADENEWLSTSHLFTSPFYYAAYGTSALAALDLFAESRSDYAAAVGTYLRLSELAPETTYCQALREACLPNYLGKGQVTAFSIRLANALGV
;
A
#
# COMPACT_ATOMS: atom_id res chain seq x y z
N MET A 1 -27.29 -16.12 -21.46
CA MET A 1 -26.25 -17.14 -21.59
C MET A 1 -24.89 -16.58 -21.15
N TYR A 2 -24.51 -15.38 -21.57
CA TYR A 2 -23.30 -14.66 -21.13
C TYR A 2 -23.28 -14.38 -19.61
N SER A 3 -24.39 -13.93 -19.03
CA SER A 3 -24.53 -13.69 -17.58
C SER A 3 -24.29 -14.94 -16.73
N ALA A 4 -24.77 -16.10 -17.18
CA ALA A 4 -24.63 -17.36 -16.43
C ALA A 4 -23.19 -17.95 -16.44
N ILE A 5 -22.39 -17.60 -17.46
CA ILE A 5 -20.97 -18.01 -17.55
C ILE A 5 -20.11 -17.12 -16.65
N LEU A 6 -20.39 -15.81 -16.61
CA LEU A 6 -19.74 -14.86 -15.70
C LEU A 6 -20.06 -15.16 -14.24
N GLU A 7 -21.32 -15.46 -13.94
CA GLU A 7 -21.76 -15.87 -12.60
C GLU A 7 -21.12 -17.22 -12.16
N GLY A 8 -20.87 -18.14 -13.10
CA GLY A 8 -20.25 -19.43 -12.83
C GLY A 8 -18.76 -19.32 -12.49
N LYS A 9 -17.99 -18.62 -13.32
CA LYS A 9 -16.53 -18.48 -13.17
C LYS A 9 -16.16 -17.64 -11.95
N ALA A 10 -16.73 -16.45 -11.82
CA ALA A 10 -16.46 -15.56 -10.68
C ALA A 10 -17.00 -16.13 -9.35
N ALA A 11 -18.21 -16.71 -9.33
CA ALA A 11 -18.78 -17.27 -8.10
C ALA A 11 -18.03 -18.53 -7.60
N THR A 12 -17.40 -19.30 -8.48
CA THR A 12 -16.58 -20.45 -8.08
C THR A 12 -15.29 -19.97 -7.41
N TRP A 13 -14.66 -18.95 -7.97
CA TRP A 13 -13.45 -18.35 -7.43
C TRP A 13 -13.70 -17.74 -6.04
N PHE A 14 -14.75 -16.92 -5.87
CA PHE A 14 -15.09 -16.33 -4.57
C PHE A 14 -15.47 -17.36 -3.50
N ARG A 15 -16.06 -18.50 -3.87
CA ARG A 15 -16.40 -19.58 -2.91
C ARG A 15 -15.18 -20.33 -2.39
N THR A 16 -14.16 -20.53 -3.20
CA THR A 16 -12.91 -21.21 -2.77
C THR A 16 -12.03 -20.27 -1.94
N ALA A 17 -11.98 -18.97 -2.27
CA ALA A 17 -11.30 -17.96 -1.47
C ALA A 17 -11.89 -17.85 -0.05
N ARG A 18 -13.22 -17.91 0.10
CA ARG A 18 -13.92 -17.77 1.38
C ARG A 18 -13.53 -18.85 2.42
N THR A 19 -13.24 -20.07 2.01
CA THR A 19 -12.87 -21.15 2.94
C THR A 19 -11.42 -21.07 3.42
N ARG A 20 -10.55 -20.30 2.75
CA ARG A 20 -9.12 -20.16 3.09
C ARG A 20 -8.78 -18.81 3.72
N SER A 21 -9.54 -17.76 3.43
CA SER A 21 -9.32 -16.39 3.92
C SER A 21 -9.67 -16.18 5.41
N TRP A 22 -10.48 -17.04 6.01
CA TRP A 22 -10.96 -16.89 7.39
C TRP A 22 -9.87 -17.00 8.48
N PHE A 23 -8.75 -17.65 8.19
CA PHE A 23 -7.66 -17.81 9.16
C PHE A 23 -6.65 -16.67 9.17
N ALA A 24 -6.62 -15.80 8.15
CA ALA A 24 -5.64 -14.73 8.02
C ALA A 24 -6.00 -13.42 8.75
N ALA A 25 -7.27 -13.21 9.10
CA ALA A 25 -7.76 -11.94 9.66
C ALA A 25 -7.49 -11.73 11.15
N VAL A 26 -6.89 -12.70 11.84
CA VAL A 26 -6.95 -12.77 13.31
C VAL A 26 -5.88 -11.95 14.04
N LEU A 27 -4.86 -11.39 13.39
CA LEU A 27 -3.72 -10.87 14.15
C LEU A 27 -3.13 -9.50 13.77
N ILE A 28 -3.82 -8.65 13.02
CA ILE A 28 -3.26 -7.33 12.64
C ILE A 28 -3.75 -6.19 13.55
N LEU A 29 -4.14 -6.46 14.77
CA LEU A 29 -5.02 -5.59 15.52
C LEU A 29 -4.51 -4.96 16.78
N ALA A 30 -3.32 -4.70 16.87
CA ALA A 30 -2.88 -3.91 18.03
C ALA A 30 -2.04 -2.72 17.64
N LEU A 31 -2.11 -2.03 16.58
CA LEU A 31 -1.27 -0.83 16.40
C LEU A 31 -1.33 -0.24 14.97
N CYS A 32 -2.54 -0.02 14.45
CA CYS A 32 -2.71 0.82 13.28
C CYS A 32 -3.13 2.24 13.69
N ALA A 33 -2.28 2.88 14.48
CA ALA A 33 -2.15 4.33 14.42
C ALA A 33 -0.72 4.56 13.94
N LEU A 34 -0.54 4.97 12.69
CA LEU A 34 0.76 5.32 12.10
C LEU A 34 1.75 4.16 11.84
N ALA A 35 1.41 3.19 11.01
CA ALA A 35 2.43 2.47 10.23
C ALA A 35 1.74 1.74 9.08
N LEU A 36 1.81 2.32 7.97
CA LEU A 36 1.41 1.80 6.68
C LEU A 36 2.40 0.76 6.23
N SER A 37 1.92 -0.40 5.95
CA SER A 37 2.32 -1.22 4.81
C SER A 37 1.74 -2.60 4.98
N ALA A 38 0.67 -2.91 4.33
CA ALA A 38 0.25 -4.28 4.14
C ALA A 38 -0.55 -4.38 2.85
N CYS A 39 0.08 -4.88 1.84
CA CYS A 39 -0.61 -5.39 0.66
C CYS A 39 -0.96 -6.85 0.91
N GLY A 40 -2.20 -7.23 0.78
CA GLY A 40 -2.64 -8.61 0.84
C GLY A 40 -3.32 -8.96 -0.47
N SER A 41 -2.69 -9.79 -1.28
CA SER A 41 -3.34 -10.44 -2.41
C SER A 41 -3.65 -11.87 -2.04
N GLY A 42 -4.91 -12.27 -2.09
CA GLY A 42 -5.33 -13.64 -1.95
C GLY A 42 -5.89 -14.12 -3.28
N GLY A 43 -5.26 -15.08 -3.88
CA GLY A 43 -5.74 -15.70 -5.09
C GLY A 43 -6.16 -17.13 -4.90
N ASN A 44 -6.87 -17.67 -5.77
CA ASN A 44 -6.75 -19.05 -6.22
C ASN A 44 -7.63 -19.37 -7.40
N GLY A 45 -7.15 -20.03 -8.34
CA GLY A 45 -7.44 -21.24 -8.98
C GLY A 45 -7.64 -21.35 -10.44
N GLY A 46 -7.05 -22.14 -11.05
CA GLY A 46 -6.47 -22.91 -12.08
C GLY A 46 -7.23 -23.46 -13.27
N GLY A 47 -6.57 -23.76 -14.35
CA GLY A 47 -6.81 -24.78 -15.37
C GLY A 47 -6.92 -24.36 -16.83
N GLU A 48 -6.28 -25.15 -17.61
CA GLU A 48 -5.92 -25.14 -19.03
C GLU A 48 -6.99 -24.62 -20.02
N ALA A 49 -6.68 -23.83 -20.99
CA ALA A 49 -6.12 -24.14 -22.29
C ALA A 49 -6.34 -23.06 -23.35
N GLY A 50 -5.47 -23.03 -24.28
CA GLY A 50 -5.70 -22.49 -25.62
C GLY A 50 -5.10 -21.12 -25.87
N GLY A 51 -3.75 -21.12 -25.93
CA GLY A 51 -2.98 -19.95 -26.26
C GLY A 51 -3.22 -19.42 -27.66
N ASN A 52 -3.55 -18.14 -27.74
CA ASN A 52 -3.08 -17.34 -28.85
C ASN A 52 -1.76 -16.71 -28.40
N ALA A 53 -0.66 -17.23 -28.92
CA ALA A 53 0.66 -16.69 -28.72
C ALA A 53 0.70 -15.22 -29.18
N MET A 54 0.61 -14.30 -28.26
CA MET A 54 1.14 -12.95 -28.46
C MET A 54 2.67 -13.12 -28.55
N GLY A 55 3.25 -12.60 -29.63
CA GLY A 55 4.59 -12.87 -30.07
C GLY A 55 5.66 -12.73 -28.97
N GLU A 56 6.59 -13.67 -28.99
CA GLU A 56 7.83 -13.63 -28.23
C GLU A 56 8.66 -12.38 -28.61
N GLY A 57 8.36 -11.29 -27.97
CA GLY A 57 9.18 -10.09 -27.96
C GLY A 57 9.98 -10.05 -26.67
N SER A 58 11.10 -10.78 -26.60
CA SER A 58 12.11 -10.52 -25.57
C SER A 58 12.64 -9.10 -25.80
N SER A 59 12.03 -8.12 -25.12
CA SER A 59 12.55 -6.77 -25.09
C SER A 59 13.91 -6.77 -24.39
N ALA A 60 14.88 -6.08 -24.97
CA ALA A 60 16.18 -5.90 -24.33
C ALA A 60 15.98 -5.11 -23.02
N PRO A 61 16.78 -5.40 -21.97
CA PRO A 61 16.74 -4.63 -20.73
C PRO A 61 16.91 -3.13 -21.00
N VAL A 62 16.15 -2.30 -20.30
CA VAL A 62 16.19 -0.86 -20.47
C VAL A 62 17.29 -0.28 -19.59
N GLU A 63 18.32 0.29 -20.21
CA GLU A 63 19.34 1.04 -19.50
C GLU A 63 18.75 2.34 -18.96
N PHE A 64 18.99 2.63 -17.70
CA PHE A 64 18.53 3.84 -17.04
C PHE A 64 19.57 4.30 -16.03
N GLU A 65 19.83 5.59 -16.03
CA GLU A 65 20.73 6.24 -15.09
C GLU A 65 19.90 7.12 -14.17
N TYR A 66 19.87 6.78 -12.88
CA TYR A 66 19.14 7.53 -11.88
C TYR A 66 19.80 8.89 -11.64
N GLY A 67 18.97 9.94 -11.48
CA GLY A 67 19.43 11.29 -11.19
C GLY A 67 19.83 11.49 -9.73
N ASN A 68 19.25 10.69 -8.82
CA ASN A 68 19.49 10.78 -7.40
C ASN A 68 20.56 9.79 -6.95
N GLU A 69 21.61 10.28 -6.27
CA GLU A 69 22.58 9.45 -5.57
C GLU A 69 22.19 9.38 -4.09
N VAL A 70 21.81 8.20 -3.60
CA VAL A 70 21.53 7.93 -2.19
C VAL A 70 22.66 7.11 -1.60
N GLU A 71 23.22 7.55 -0.49
CA GLU A 71 24.24 6.80 0.23
C GLU A 71 23.59 5.66 1.01
N HIS A 72 24.03 4.44 0.76
CA HIS A 72 23.55 3.23 1.43
C HIS A 72 24.58 2.65 2.37
N TRP A 73 24.09 2.13 3.48
CA TRP A 73 24.92 1.44 4.46
C TRP A 73 24.90 -0.08 4.20
N ASN A 74 26.01 -0.62 3.70
CA ASN A 74 26.16 -2.06 3.48
C ASN A 74 26.34 -2.80 4.80
N VAL A 75 25.28 -2.87 5.61
CA VAL A 75 25.23 -3.56 6.88
C VAL A 75 24.20 -4.69 6.78
N ALA A 76 24.68 -5.92 6.90
CA ALA A 76 23.80 -7.09 6.85
C ALA A 76 22.74 -7.05 7.98
N LEU A 77 21.54 -7.53 7.69
CA LEU A 77 20.41 -7.48 8.62
C LEU A 77 20.71 -8.02 10.02
N PRO A 78 21.43 -9.16 10.19
CA PRO A 78 21.77 -9.66 11.52
C PRO A 78 22.67 -8.72 12.33
N ASP A 79 23.44 -7.86 11.65
CA ASP A 79 24.40 -6.95 12.29
C ASP A 79 23.79 -5.55 12.54
N ARG A 80 22.56 -5.30 12.09
CA ARG A 80 21.84 -4.05 12.38
C ARG A 80 21.38 -4.02 13.83
N SER A 81 21.67 -2.93 14.51
CA SER A 81 21.27 -2.74 15.91
C SER A 81 19.73 -2.67 16.02
N ARG A 82 19.18 -3.27 17.10
CA ARG A 82 17.79 -3.12 17.52
C ARG A 82 17.63 -2.08 18.63
N ASP A 83 18.72 -1.46 19.04
CA ASP A 83 18.80 -0.45 20.09
C ASP A 83 19.86 0.59 19.69
N SER A 84 19.71 1.18 18.50
CA SER A 84 20.61 2.22 17.96
C SER A 84 20.26 3.62 18.49
N PHE A 85 19.01 3.83 18.90
CA PHE A 85 18.52 5.11 19.36
C PHE A 85 19.20 5.59 20.65
N ASP A 86 19.89 6.73 20.56
CA ASP A 86 20.50 7.43 21.71
C ASP A 86 19.55 8.52 22.24
N GLU A 87 18.74 8.17 23.23
CA GLU A 87 17.79 9.09 23.87
C GLU A 87 18.46 10.32 24.48
N VAL A 88 19.70 10.21 24.99
CA VAL A 88 20.43 11.33 25.58
C VAL A 88 20.85 12.32 24.49
N ALA A 89 21.39 11.82 23.38
CA ALA A 89 21.75 12.65 22.23
C ALA A 89 20.51 13.28 21.60
N TYR A 90 19.41 12.53 21.48
CA TYR A 90 18.14 13.00 20.96
C TYR A 90 17.57 14.18 21.81
N ASN A 91 17.48 13.99 23.13
CA ASN A 91 17.02 15.03 24.04
C ASN A 91 17.89 16.28 24.00
N ALA A 92 19.20 16.12 23.84
CA ALA A 92 20.12 17.26 23.68
C ALA A 92 19.89 17.99 22.33
N ALA A 93 19.68 17.23 21.23
CA ALA A 93 19.39 17.81 19.92
C ALA A 93 18.03 18.55 19.90
N LEU A 94 17.01 18.02 20.55
CA LEU A 94 15.71 18.69 20.68
C LEU A 94 15.81 19.99 21.48
N GLN A 95 16.62 20.02 22.53
CA GLN A 95 16.89 21.27 23.27
C GLN A 95 17.67 22.27 22.42
N GLU A 96 18.65 21.82 21.62
CA GLU A 96 19.38 22.65 20.67
C GLU A 96 18.44 23.25 19.62
N PHE A 97 17.52 22.45 19.06
CA PHE A 97 16.49 22.89 18.12
C PHE A 97 15.59 23.96 18.74
N ARG A 98 15.05 23.72 19.95
CA ARG A 98 14.22 24.69 20.66
C ARG A 98 14.97 26.00 20.97
N ALA A 99 16.24 25.93 21.34
CA ALA A 99 17.04 27.13 21.59
C ALA A 99 17.35 27.92 20.30
N ALA A 100 17.48 27.25 19.16
CA ALA A 100 17.75 27.85 17.87
C ALA A 100 16.57 28.70 17.34
N MET A 101 15.32 28.39 17.73
CA MET A 101 14.14 29.20 17.36
C MET A 101 14.24 30.67 17.83
N ASP A 102 14.81 30.90 18.99
CA ASP A 102 15.01 32.23 19.56
C ASP A 102 16.30 32.92 19.05
N GLY A 103 17.22 32.17 18.45
CA GLY A 103 18.48 32.66 17.89
C GLY A 103 18.28 33.58 16.68
N ASP A 104 19.34 34.29 16.25
CA ASP A 104 19.26 35.18 15.10
C ASP A 104 19.61 34.55 13.76
N ASP A 105 20.06 33.29 13.78
CA ASP A 105 20.52 32.54 12.61
C ASP A 105 19.56 31.41 12.27
N ALA A 106 18.83 31.54 11.16
CA ALA A 106 17.95 30.48 10.66
C ALA A 106 18.72 29.19 10.35
N SER A 107 19.96 29.26 9.88
CA SER A 107 20.78 28.10 9.56
C SER A 107 21.05 27.22 10.78
N ALA A 108 21.12 27.82 11.98
CA ALA A 108 21.28 27.06 13.22
C ALA A 108 20.03 26.21 13.51
N LEU A 109 18.84 26.73 13.24
CA LEU A 109 17.58 25.97 13.38
C LEU A 109 17.52 24.81 12.41
N LEU A 110 17.84 25.04 11.13
CA LEU A 110 17.79 24.00 10.10
C LEU A 110 18.81 22.88 10.38
N ASN A 111 20.06 23.25 10.76
CA ASN A 111 21.07 22.25 11.13
C ASN A 111 20.68 21.45 12.39
N ALA A 112 20.00 22.07 13.35
CA ALA A 112 19.51 21.37 14.53
C ALA A 112 18.36 20.40 14.19
N TYR A 113 17.49 20.77 13.24
CA TYR A 113 16.48 19.88 12.68
C TYR A 113 17.11 18.68 11.99
N ASP A 114 18.06 18.87 11.06
CA ASP A 114 18.73 17.78 10.35
C ASP A 114 19.45 16.82 11.30
N LYS A 115 19.98 17.33 12.41
CA LYS A 115 20.58 16.50 13.46
C LYS A 115 19.53 15.68 14.21
N LEU A 116 18.39 16.30 14.52
CA LEU A 116 17.29 15.65 15.23
C LEU A 116 16.65 14.56 14.35
N GLU A 117 16.46 14.85 13.06
CA GLU A 117 15.93 13.92 12.06
C GLU A 117 16.80 12.66 11.95
N ARG A 118 18.12 12.82 11.87
CA ARG A 118 19.04 11.66 11.83
C ARG A 118 18.96 10.78 13.08
N LEU A 119 18.82 11.37 14.27
CA LEU A 119 18.67 10.61 15.53
C LEU A 119 17.29 9.94 15.61
N PHE A 120 16.26 10.56 15.04
CA PHE A 120 14.93 9.96 14.97
C PHE A 120 14.87 8.80 13.96
N ALA A 121 15.69 8.85 12.89
CA ALA A 121 15.84 7.75 11.93
C ALA A 121 16.31 6.44 12.62
N ASP A 122 17.19 6.54 13.63
CA ASP A 122 17.60 5.38 14.43
C ASP A 122 16.41 4.76 15.17
N LEU A 123 15.57 5.59 15.81
CA LEU A 123 14.37 5.11 16.51
C LEU A 123 13.35 4.50 15.56
N SER A 124 13.13 5.12 14.38
CA SER A 124 12.27 4.59 13.33
C SER A 124 12.75 3.22 12.86
N SER A 125 14.05 3.07 12.62
CA SER A 125 14.65 1.80 12.20
C SER A 125 14.62 0.72 13.29
N ASP A 126 14.88 1.08 14.55
CA ASP A 126 14.74 0.17 15.69
C ASP A 126 13.29 -0.37 15.80
N ARG A 127 12.29 0.50 15.59
CA ARG A 127 10.88 0.11 15.56
C ARG A 127 10.57 -0.83 14.39
N ALA A 128 11.04 -0.49 13.17
CA ALA A 128 10.82 -1.31 11.98
C ALA A 128 11.46 -2.70 12.13
N LEU A 129 12.65 -2.80 12.74
CA LEU A 129 13.30 -4.08 13.04
C LEU A 129 12.51 -4.88 14.08
N ALA A 130 11.97 -4.24 15.11
CA ALA A 130 11.17 -4.91 16.12
C ALA A 130 9.83 -5.42 15.55
N ASP A 131 9.22 -4.69 14.62
CA ASP A 131 8.01 -5.14 13.93
C ASP A 131 8.26 -6.39 13.09
N PHE A 132 9.38 -6.43 12.40
CA PHE A 132 9.73 -7.61 11.64
C PHE A 132 10.04 -8.82 12.54
N ASP A 133 10.83 -8.61 13.56
CA ASP A 133 11.10 -9.69 14.51
C ASP A 133 9.78 -10.25 15.07
N ARG A 134 8.78 -9.38 15.31
CA ARG A 134 7.40 -9.75 15.68
C ARG A 134 6.69 -10.53 14.55
N ALA A 135 6.78 -10.06 13.31
CA ALA A 135 6.14 -10.72 12.18
C ALA A 135 6.73 -12.12 11.93
N CYS A 136 8.05 -12.26 12.02
CA CYS A 136 8.75 -13.54 11.92
C CYS A 136 8.44 -14.48 13.09
N ALA A 137 8.26 -13.95 14.30
CA ALA A 137 7.93 -14.72 15.49
C ALA A 137 6.43 -15.04 15.63
N GLY A 138 5.57 -14.42 14.81
CA GLY A 138 4.13 -14.66 14.79
C GLY A 138 3.44 -14.31 16.11
N PHE A 139 3.06 -15.33 16.88
CA PHE A 139 2.30 -15.16 18.12
C PHE A 139 3.18 -15.07 19.40
N ASP A 140 4.47 -14.81 19.27
CA ASP A 140 5.36 -14.70 20.43
C ASP A 140 5.08 -13.42 21.23
N GLU A 141 4.71 -13.58 22.51
CA GLU A 141 4.35 -12.45 23.38
C GLU A 141 5.56 -11.54 23.69
N ALA A 142 6.78 -12.07 23.68
CA ALA A 142 7.96 -11.27 23.97
C ALA A 142 8.31 -10.37 22.77
N ALA A 143 8.22 -10.89 21.55
CA ALA A 143 8.41 -10.12 20.33
C ALA A 143 7.31 -9.04 20.18
N ALA A 144 6.05 -9.38 20.44
CA ALA A 144 4.95 -8.42 20.44
C ALA A 144 5.14 -7.30 21.48
N SER A 145 5.59 -7.65 22.69
CA SER A 145 5.87 -6.68 23.76
C SER A 145 7.07 -5.78 23.41
N ALA A 146 8.12 -6.32 22.80
CA ALA A 146 9.28 -5.55 22.37
C ALA A 146 8.89 -4.52 21.29
N TYR A 147 8.11 -4.94 20.30
CA TYR A 147 7.59 -4.02 19.29
C TYR A 147 6.70 -2.94 19.91
N ALA A 148 5.75 -3.30 20.79
CA ALA A 148 4.87 -2.34 21.45
C ALA A 148 5.66 -1.29 22.26
N ALA A 149 6.77 -1.68 22.89
CA ALA A 149 7.64 -0.75 23.60
C ALA A 149 8.34 0.24 22.65
N LYS A 150 8.84 -0.23 21.49
CA LYS A 150 9.48 0.61 20.48
C LYS A 150 8.45 1.55 19.82
N GLN A 151 7.25 1.06 19.53
CA GLN A 151 6.16 1.89 19.00
C GLN A 151 5.77 3.00 19.97
N ALA A 152 5.60 2.68 21.26
CA ALA A 152 5.28 3.69 22.28
C ALA A 152 6.38 4.76 22.41
N ALA A 153 7.66 4.36 22.31
CA ALA A 153 8.77 5.29 22.31
C ALA A 153 8.75 6.18 21.07
N TYR A 154 8.54 5.60 19.89
CA TYR A 154 8.40 6.33 18.62
C TYR A 154 7.28 7.37 18.71
N ASP A 155 6.08 6.98 19.11
CA ASP A 155 4.92 7.86 19.21
C ASP A 155 5.17 9.02 20.18
N SER A 156 5.78 8.72 21.35
CA SER A 156 6.08 9.75 22.35
C SER A 156 7.07 10.79 21.83
N HIS A 157 8.17 10.35 21.22
CA HIS A 157 9.19 11.25 20.69
C HIS A 157 8.72 11.99 19.44
N TYR A 158 7.91 11.35 18.59
CA TYR A 158 7.27 12.00 17.45
C TYR A 158 6.38 13.17 17.89
N GLN A 159 5.49 12.93 18.88
CA GLN A 159 4.60 13.98 19.40
C GLN A 159 5.38 15.15 20.01
N GLU A 160 6.48 14.86 20.69
CA GLU A 160 7.33 15.89 21.26
C GLU A 160 8.03 16.75 20.20
N CYS A 161 8.48 16.12 19.10
CA CYS A 161 9.04 16.83 17.96
C CYS A 161 7.99 17.59 17.16
N ALA A 162 6.84 16.99 16.90
CA ALA A 162 5.76 17.63 16.16
C ALA A 162 5.35 18.97 16.83
N GLN A 163 5.23 18.99 18.16
CA GLN A 163 4.97 20.23 18.88
C GLN A 163 6.08 21.27 18.69
N ALA A 164 7.36 20.85 18.79
CA ALA A 164 8.49 21.76 18.59
C ALA A 164 8.58 22.28 17.15
N PHE A 165 8.20 21.49 16.16
CA PHE A 165 8.17 21.90 14.75
C PHE A 165 7.05 22.90 14.49
N MET A 166 5.87 22.73 15.09
CA MET A 166 4.80 23.73 15.04
C MET A 166 5.24 25.06 15.66
N ASP A 167 5.87 25.04 16.83
CA ASP A 167 6.42 26.22 17.46
C ASP A 167 7.48 26.91 16.56
N ALA A 168 8.27 26.10 15.81
CA ALA A 168 9.25 26.62 14.86
C ALA A 168 8.61 27.28 13.63
N LEU A 169 7.50 26.72 13.11
CA LEU A 169 6.73 27.33 12.01
C LEU A 169 6.14 28.68 12.41
N GLU A 170 5.73 28.85 13.66
CA GLU A 170 5.23 30.11 14.20
C GLU A 170 6.35 31.10 14.58
N SER A 171 7.61 30.66 14.60
CA SER A 171 8.76 31.48 15.00
C SER A 171 9.15 32.53 13.93
N LYS A 172 10.09 33.43 14.26
CA LYS A 172 10.69 34.36 13.28
C LYS A 172 11.41 33.69 12.12
N HIS A 173 11.71 32.40 12.22
CA HIS A 173 12.35 31.57 11.20
C HIS A 173 11.35 30.65 10.48
N GLY A 174 10.04 30.77 10.75
CA GLY A 174 9.01 29.86 10.24
C GLY A 174 8.98 29.70 8.72
N GLU A 175 9.18 30.79 7.96
CA GLU A 175 9.26 30.76 6.51
C GLU A 175 10.45 29.89 6.02
N ALA A 176 11.63 30.07 6.61
CA ALA A 176 12.82 29.31 6.26
C ALA A 176 12.69 27.84 6.68
N PHE A 177 12.11 27.57 7.85
CA PHE A 177 11.89 26.23 8.34
C PHE A 177 10.83 25.49 7.52
N GLY A 178 9.69 26.13 7.21
CA GLY A 178 8.65 25.57 6.35
C GLY A 178 9.16 25.22 4.95
N ALA A 179 10.00 26.10 4.35
CA ALA A 179 10.65 25.81 3.08
C ALA A 179 11.63 24.62 3.16
N HIS A 180 12.29 24.42 4.31
CA HIS A 180 13.25 23.33 4.52
C HIS A 180 12.57 21.96 4.69
N ILE A 181 11.48 21.92 5.46
CA ILE A 181 10.73 20.66 5.69
C ILE A 181 9.71 20.32 4.61
N GLY A 182 9.42 21.26 3.71
CA GLY A 182 8.46 21.11 2.62
C GLY A 182 6.99 21.37 3.01
N GLU A 183 6.17 21.72 2.01
CA GLU A 183 4.75 22.05 2.22
C GLU A 183 3.93 20.84 2.72
N GLY A 184 4.24 19.64 2.24
CA GLY A 184 3.55 18.41 2.65
C GLY A 184 3.68 18.16 4.15
N PHE A 185 4.90 18.24 4.69
CA PHE A 185 5.13 18.02 6.12
C PHE A 185 4.56 19.16 6.98
N SER A 186 4.66 20.41 6.54
CA SER A 186 4.03 21.53 7.23
C SER A 186 2.52 21.34 7.38
N SER A 187 1.85 20.86 6.33
CA SER A 187 0.40 20.57 6.38
C SER A 187 0.04 19.44 7.35
N VAL A 188 0.87 18.40 7.45
CA VAL A 188 0.68 17.31 8.43
C VAL A 188 0.80 17.84 9.86
N LEU A 189 1.76 18.71 10.13
CA LEU A 189 1.96 19.33 11.44
C LEU A 189 0.78 20.22 11.84
N ASP A 190 0.30 21.08 10.94
CA ASP A 190 -0.84 21.96 11.19
C ASP A 190 -2.09 21.19 11.60
N ASN A 191 -2.33 20.04 11.00
CA ASN A 191 -3.46 19.17 11.30
C ASN A 191 -3.33 18.42 12.65
N SER A 192 -2.11 18.22 13.16
CA SER A 192 -1.85 17.51 14.42
C SER A 192 -2.01 18.38 15.68
N SER A 193 -2.10 19.68 15.53
CA SER A 193 -1.83 20.66 16.61
C SER A 193 -2.91 20.85 17.68
N THR A 194 -4.13 20.30 17.55
CA THR A 194 -5.24 20.67 18.44
C THR A 194 -6.12 19.51 18.90
N MET A 195 -5.54 18.43 19.42
CA MET A 195 -6.34 17.40 20.01
C MET A 195 -6.87 17.81 21.40
N SER A 196 -8.14 18.21 21.47
CA SER A 196 -8.83 18.47 22.73
C SER A 196 -8.97 17.18 23.55
N SER A 197 -9.22 17.31 24.85
CA SER A 197 -9.51 16.12 25.69
C SER A 197 -10.75 15.35 25.21
N GLU A 198 -11.70 16.02 24.55
CA GLU A 198 -12.87 15.39 23.92
C GLU A 198 -12.44 14.61 22.67
N SER A 199 -11.62 15.18 21.80
CA SER A 199 -11.11 14.51 20.60
C SER A 199 -10.27 13.29 20.98
N ALA A 200 -9.42 13.39 22.01
CA ALA A 200 -8.63 12.25 22.51
C ALA A 200 -9.54 11.12 23.05
N ALA A 201 -10.63 11.44 23.75
CA ALA A 201 -11.58 10.43 24.22
C ALA A 201 -12.34 9.74 23.07
N LEU A 202 -12.65 10.48 22.00
CA LEU A 202 -13.28 9.93 20.79
C LEU A 202 -12.33 9.03 20.02
N LEU A 203 -11.06 9.41 19.90
CA LEU A 203 -10.00 8.58 19.31
C LEU A 203 -9.84 7.27 20.09
N ALA A 204 -9.71 7.33 21.40
CA ALA A 204 -9.62 6.13 22.25
C ALA A 204 -10.85 5.21 22.10
N LYS A 205 -12.04 5.79 21.89
CA LYS A 205 -13.24 5.00 21.59
C LYS A 205 -13.14 4.30 20.23
N ARG A 206 -12.67 4.99 19.20
CA ARG A 206 -12.39 4.41 17.87
C ARG A 206 -11.43 3.22 17.99
N ASP A 207 -10.28 3.42 18.64
CA ASP A 207 -9.25 2.39 18.80
C ASP A 207 -9.76 1.17 19.56
N ASN A 208 -10.62 1.39 20.56
CA ASN A 208 -11.27 0.29 21.26
C ASN A 208 -12.21 -0.50 20.34
N LEU A 209 -12.97 0.15 19.43
CA LEU A 209 -13.82 -0.53 18.45
C LEU A 209 -13.00 -1.33 17.43
N VAL A 210 -11.87 -0.80 16.98
CA VAL A 210 -10.92 -1.53 16.13
C VAL A 210 -10.36 -2.75 16.87
N SER A 211 -9.99 -2.63 18.15
CA SER A 211 -9.57 -3.76 18.97
C SER A 211 -10.68 -4.80 19.17
N GLN A 212 -11.95 -4.38 19.27
CA GLN A 212 -13.09 -5.29 19.33
C GLN A 212 -13.28 -6.07 18.02
N TYR A 213 -13.03 -5.44 16.86
CA TYR A 213 -13.05 -6.13 15.56
C TYR A 213 -12.13 -7.35 15.58
N SER A 214 -10.89 -7.19 16.05
CA SER A 214 -9.92 -8.28 16.18
C SER A 214 -10.44 -9.43 17.04
N ALA A 215 -10.99 -9.06 18.19
CA ALA A 215 -11.53 -10.05 19.11
C ALA A 215 -12.74 -10.78 18.51
N LEU A 216 -13.56 -10.07 17.69
CA LEU A 216 -14.70 -10.68 17.00
C LEU A 216 -14.24 -11.66 15.92
N VAL A 217 -13.29 -11.24 15.09
CA VAL A 217 -12.71 -12.10 14.04
C VAL A 217 -12.04 -13.33 14.65
N SER A 218 -11.23 -13.16 15.70
CA SER A 218 -10.53 -14.26 16.38
C SER A 218 -11.44 -15.36 16.94
N ARG A 219 -12.70 -15.04 17.26
CA ARG A 219 -13.68 -15.99 17.78
C ARG A 219 -14.74 -16.43 16.79
N ASP A 220 -14.53 -16.13 15.51
CA ASP A 220 -15.48 -16.46 14.44
C ASP A 220 -16.89 -15.90 14.72
N ALA A 221 -16.94 -14.58 14.98
CA ALA A 221 -18.19 -13.91 15.30
C ALA A 221 -19.16 -13.89 14.11
N SER A 222 -20.46 -13.82 14.40
CA SER A 222 -21.49 -13.75 13.36
C SER A 222 -21.44 -12.45 12.57
N ASP A 223 -21.85 -12.49 11.29
CA ASP A 223 -21.98 -11.32 10.41
C ASP A 223 -22.79 -10.20 11.09
N ALA A 224 -23.85 -10.55 11.82
CA ALA A 224 -24.68 -9.58 12.53
C ALA A 224 -23.93 -8.85 13.66
N GLU A 225 -22.90 -9.44 14.26
CA GLU A 225 -22.04 -8.78 15.25
C GLU A 225 -21.07 -7.85 14.56
N LEU A 226 -20.43 -8.28 13.47
CA LEU A 226 -19.51 -7.46 12.67
C LEU A 226 -20.22 -6.25 12.05
N LYS A 227 -21.40 -6.42 11.47
CA LYS A 227 -22.22 -5.33 10.91
C LYS A 227 -22.56 -4.26 11.96
N ARG A 228 -22.94 -4.68 13.18
CA ARG A 228 -23.20 -3.73 14.26
C ARG A 228 -21.97 -2.98 14.68
N LEU A 229 -20.84 -3.68 14.81
CA LEU A 229 -19.55 -3.04 15.13
C LEU A 229 -19.17 -2.02 14.06
N TYR A 230 -19.31 -2.36 12.77
CA TYR A 230 -19.01 -1.46 11.66
C TYR A 230 -19.82 -0.16 11.74
N VAL A 231 -21.13 -0.25 11.98
CA VAL A 231 -21.99 0.94 12.16
C VAL A 231 -21.52 1.79 13.34
N GLU A 232 -21.11 1.18 14.46
CA GLU A 232 -20.59 1.91 15.61
C GLU A 232 -19.24 2.56 15.31
N LEU A 233 -18.37 1.89 14.58
CA LEU A 233 -17.06 2.40 14.15
C LEU A 233 -17.23 3.62 13.23
N VAL A 234 -18.08 3.53 12.20
CA VAL A 234 -18.38 4.65 11.30
C VAL A 234 -18.88 5.88 12.08
N LYS A 235 -19.79 5.67 13.03
CA LYS A 235 -20.30 6.76 13.90
C LYS A 235 -19.19 7.35 14.78
N ALA A 236 -18.30 6.51 15.31
CA ALA A 236 -17.17 6.97 16.13
C ALA A 236 -16.16 7.78 15.30
N ASN A 237 -15.80 7.30 14.11
CA ASN A 237 -14.93 7.99 13.18
C ASN A 237 -15.50 9.36 12.79
N ASN A 238 -16.76 9.43 12.41
CA ASN A 238 -17.44 10.69 12.09
C ASN A 238 -17.52 11.65 13.29
N ALA A 239 -17.74 11.14 14.50
CA ALA A 239 -17.76 11.99 15.70
C ALA A 239 -16.36 12.54 16.00
N TRP A 240 -15.32 11.74 15.83
CA TRP A 240 -13.94 12.15 16.01
C TRP A 240 -13.53 13.21 14.98
N ALA A 241 -13.78 12.99 13.69
CA ALA A 241 -13.50 13.96 12.63
C ALA A 241 -14.18 15.32 12.87
N ARG A 242 -15.44 15.30 13.31
CA ARG A 242 -16.17 16.54 13.68
C ARG A 242 -15.55 17.27 14.86
N SER A 243 -14.99 16.54 15.83
CA SER A 243 -14.29 17.17 16.97
C SER A 243 -12.99 17.86 16.58
N LEU A 244 -12.45 17.53 15.38
CA LEU A 244 -11.29 18.17 14.76
C LEU A 244 -11.68 19.30 13.78
N GLY A 245 -12.99 19.52 13.55
CA GLY A 245 -13.49 20.60 12.70
C GLY A 245 -13.89 20.19 11.28
N TYR A 246 -13.82 18.92 10.93
CA TYR A 246 -14.25 18.39 9.63
C TYR A 246 -15.77 18.10 9.64
N GLU A 247 -16.41 18.10 8.48
CA GLU A 247 -17.83 17.77 8.36
C GLU A 247 -18.10 16.30 8.70
N ASN A 248 -17.22 15.41 8.20
CA ASN A 248 -17.27 13.97 8.40
C ASN A 248 -15.87 13.34 8.30
N TYR A 249 -15.78 12.04 8.51
CA TYR A 249 -14.51 11.31 8.45
C TYR A 249 -13.93 11.23 7.03
N VAL A 250 -14.78 11.26 5.98
CA VAL A 250 -14.32 11.25 4.58
C VAL A 250 -13.47 12.48 4.30
N GLU A 251 -13.98 13.68 4.68
CA GLU A 251 -13.23 14.93 4.51
C GLU A 251 -11.90 14.90 5.28
N TYR A 252 -11.93 14.42 6.52
CA TYR A 252 -10.72 14.27 7.34
C TYR A 252 -9.67 13.38 6.66
N VAL A 253 -10.06 12.16 6.25
CA VAL A 253 -9.14 11.17 5.68
C VAL A 253 -8.50 11.64 4.38
N PHE A 254 -9.29 12.27 3.51
CA PHE A 254 -8.78 12.81 2.25
C PHE A 254 -7.79 13.96 2.47
N ALA A 255 -8.07 14.82 3.44
CA ALA A 255 -7.23 15.98 3.73
C ALA A 255 -5.93 15.62 4.47
N THR A 256 -5.93 14.57 5.31
CA THR A 256 -4.88 14.36 6.30
C THR A 256 -4.23 12.98 6.27
N GLU A 257 -5.03 11.89 6.22
CA GLU A 257 -4.50 10.56 6.52
C GLU A 257 -3.74 9.96 5.32
N TYR A 258 -4.20 10.20 4.09
CA TYR A 258 -3.59 9.62 2.89
C TYR A 258 -2.94 10.65 1.95
N GLY A 259 -2.88 11.92 2.32
CA GLY A 259 -2.20 12.96 1.54
C GLY A 259 -2.72 13.12 0.11
N ARG A 260 -4.04 12.93 -0.11
CA ARG A 260 -4.66 12.93 -1.44
C ARG A 260 -4.82 14.34 -1.97
N ASP A 261 -4.30 14.61 -3.16
CA ASP A 261 -4.38 15.89 -3.86
C ASP A 261 -5.49 15.96 -4.92
N TYR A 262 -6.51 15.12 -4.74
CA TYR A 262 -7.73 15.10 -5.54
C TYR A 262 -8.98 15.20 -4.66
N THR A 263 -10.04 15.74 -5.24
CA THR A 263 -11.30 15.99 -4.53
C THR A 263 -12.24 14.79 -4.56
N MET A 264 -13.17 14.77 -3.62
CA MET A 264 -14.28 13.81 -3.63
C MET A 264 -15.05 13.82 -4.95
N ALA A 265 -15.31 15.00 -5.52
CA ALA A 265 -16.04 15.10 -6.78
C ALA A 265 -15.27 14.50 -7.97
N GLU A 266 -13.93 14.56 -7.96
CA GLU A 266 -13.11 13.95 -8.99
C GLU A 266 -13.13 12.43 -8.90
N ILE A 267 -12.97 11.85 -7.69
CA ILE A 267 -13.03 10.40 -7.55
C ILE A 267 -14.44 9.85 -7.79
N GLU A 268 -15.51 10.54 -7.39
CA GLU A 268 -16.90 10.17 -7.69
C GLU A 268 -17.16 10.15 -9.21
N ALA A 269 -16.64 11.13 -9.95
CA ALA A 269 -16.73 11.13 -11.39
C ALA A 269 -15.97 9.97 -12.05
N ALA A 270 -14.80 9.62 -11.50
CA ALA A 270 -14.02 8.47 -11.95
C ALA A 270 -14.71 7.14 -11.62
N GLN A 271 -15.37 7.01 -10.46
CA GLN A 271 -16.18 5.84 -10.07
C GLN A 271 -17.27 5.55 -11.10
N ASP A 272 -17.97 6.59 -11.56
CA ASP A 272 -19.00 6.45 -12.60
C ASP A 272 -18.41 6.02 -13.96
N GLU A 273 -17.22 6.52 -14.30
CA GLU A 273 -16.51 6.09 -15.52
C GLU A 273 -15.98 4.66 -15.40
N VAL A 274 -15.42 4.27 -14.24
CA VAL A 274 -14.95 2.89 -13.98
C VAL A 274 -16.11 1.90 -14.14
N ALA A 275 -17.24 2.16 -13.49
CA ALA A 275 -18.39 1.27 -13.58
C ALA A 275 -18.93 1.14 -15.02
N ARG A 276 -18.93 2.24 -15.80
CA ARG A 276 -19.51 2.28 -17.14
C ARG A 276 -18.56 1.81 -18.24
N GLU A 277 -17.26 2.12 -18.14
CA GLU A 277 -16.31 1.95 -19.23
C GLU A 277 -15.25 0.87 -18.94
N PHE A 278 -14.74 0.81 -17.70
CA PHE A 278 -13.71 -0.16 -17.32
C PHE A 278 -14.28 -1.54 -16.99
N VAL A 279 -15.39 -1.60 -16.23
CA VAL A 279 -16.00 -2.88 -15.83
C VAL A 279 -16.35 -3.76 -17.04
N PRO A 280 -16.86 -3.25 -18.17
CA PRO A 280 -17.04 -4.05 -19.39
C PRO A 280 -15.73 -4.64 -19.95
N VAL A 281 -14.61 -3.92 -19.89
CA VAL A 281 -13.29 -4.43 -20.32
C VAL A 281 -12.85 -5.58 -19.41
N TYR A 282 -12.96 -5.40 -18.09
CA TYR A 282 -12.71 -6.45 -17.10
C TYR A 282 -13.57 -7.71 -17.39
N GLN A 283 -14.87 -7.53 -17.63
CA GLN A 283 -15.78 -8.64 -17.95
C GLN A 283 -15.41 -9.37 -19.23
N SER A 284 -15.00 -8.62 -20.28
CA SER A 284 -14.54 -9.23 -21.54
C SER A 284 -13.26 -10.03 -21.32
N TYR A 285 -12.30 -9.51 -20.55
CA TYR A 285 -11.08 -10.24 -20.20
C TYR A 285 -11.39 -11.56 -19.47
N VAL A 286 -12.23 -11.53 -18.44
CA VAL A 286 -12.61 -12.73 -17.68
C VAL A 286 -13.34 -13.75 -18.56
N ALA A 287 -14.18 -13.29 -19.49
CA ALA A 287 -14.96 -14.19 -20.35
C ALA A 287 -14.16 -14.82 -21.50
N ASP A 288 -13.26 -14.03 -22.10
CA ASP A 288 -12.67 -14.35 -23.40
C ASP A 288 -11.19 -14.77 -23.31
N VAL A 289 -10.47 -14.37 -22.25
CA VAL A 289 -9.03 -14.56 -22.10
C VAL A 289 -8.67 -15.44 -20.92
N MET A 290 -9.30 -15.22 -19.75
CA MET A 290 -8.96 -15.91 -18.51
C MET A 290 -9.33 -17.40 -18.58
N GLY A 291 -8.38 -18.27 -18.21
CA GLY A 291 -8.58 -19.72 -18.11
C GLY A 291 -9.58 -20.15 -17.03
N ASP A 292 -10.02 -21.41 -17.08
CA ASP A 292 -11.06 -21.92 -16.16
C ASP A 292 -10.53 -22.33 -14.78
N ASP A 293 -9.20 -22.47 -14.61
CA ASP A 293 -8.58 -23.01 -13.36
C ASP A 293 -7.13 -22.49 -13.19
N ILE A 294 -6.95 -21.22 -12.77
CA ILE A 294 -5.63 -20.68 -12.39
C ILE A 294 -5.10 -21.35 -11.08
N ASP A 295 -5.95 -21.83 -10.14
CA ASP A 295 -5.57 -22.37 -8.80
C ASP A 295 -4.69 -23.61 -8.86
N GLY A 296 -5.09 -24.60 -9.61
CA GLY A 296 -4.32 -25.83 -9.74
C GLY A 296 -3.00 -25.63 -10.50
N ALA A 297 -2.84 -24.47 -11.16
CA ALA A 297 -1.61 -24.19 -11.90
C ALA A 297 -0.38 -24.10 -11.00
N PHE A 298 -0.55 -23.65 -9.75
CA PHE A 298 0.56 -23.47 -8.80
C PHE A 298 0.70 -24.58 -7.76
N ASP A 299 -0.21 -25.55 -7.72
CA ASP A 299 -0.22 -26.65 -6.72
C ASP A 299 1.05 -27.53 -6.73
N ALA A 300 1.84 -27.49 -7.80
CA ALA A 300 3.08 -28.24 -7.96
C ALA A 300 4.34 -27.39 -7.84
N LEU A 301 4.22 -26.10 -7.53
CA LEU A 301 5.37 -25.23 -7.33
C LEU A 301 6.03 -25.57 -5.99
N ASP A 302 7.25 -26.13 -6.04
CA ASP A 302 8.08 -26.48 -4.88
C ASP A 302 9.50 -25.93 -5.13
N GLU A 303 9.68 -24.63 -4.88
CA GLU A 303 10.95 -23.94 -5.11
C GLU A 303 11.57 -23.51 -3.77
N SER A 304 12.89 -23.63 -3.69
CA SER A 304 13.61 -23.12 -2.52
C SER A 304 13.66 -21.59 -2.50
N GLU A 305 13.74 -20.98 -1.32
CA GLU A 305 13.93 -19.53 -1.17
C GLU A 305 15.08 -18.98 -2.02
N GLU A 306 16.20 -19.71 -2.09
CA GLU A 306 17.35 -19.35 -2.91
C GLU A 306 16.97 -19.29 -4.39
N THR A 307 16.18 -20.25 -4.87
CA THR A 307 15.69 -20.31 -6.26
C THR A 307 14.72 -19.17 -6.53
N LEU A 308 13.75 -18.93 -5.65
CA LEU A 308 12.78 -17.84 -5.78
C LEU A 308 13.47 -16.47 -5.86
N MET A 309 14.42 -16.20 -4.97
CA MET A 309 15.20 -14.95 -4.98
C MET A 309 16.08 -14.81 -6.23
N ALA A 310 16.72 -15.90 -6.69
CA ALA A 310 17.51 -15.89 -7.91
C ALA A 310 16.66 -15.62 -9.16
N ASN A 311 15.46 -16.22 -9.22
CA ASN A 311 14.51 -16.02 -10.31
C ASN A 311 13.96 -14.59 -10.31
N ALA A 312 13.56 -14.06 -9.15
CA ALA A 312 13.09 -12.69 -9.01
C ALA A 312 14.18 -11.69 -9.43
N ARG A 313 15.40 -11.88 -8.94
CA ARG A 313 16.58 -11.08 -9.36
C ARG A 313 16.77 -11.10 -10.87
N ALA A 314 16.72 -12.30 -11.48
CA ALA A 314 16.90 -12.46 -12.93
C ALA A 314 15.75 -11.83 -13.73
N CYS A 315 14.53 -11.87 -13.21
CA CYS A 315 13.36 -11.25 -13.80
C CYS A 315 13.47 -9.73 -13.81
N VAL A 316 13.70 -9.10 -12.67
CA VAL A 316 13.76 -7.63 -12.57
C VAL A 316 14.96 -7.05 -13.32
N ALA A 317 16.09 -7.76 -13.38
CA ALA A 317 17.26 -7.35 -14.17
C ALA A 317 17.01 -7.40 -15.68
N ARG A 318 16.00 -8.15 -16.15
CA ARG A 318 15.56 -8.11 -17.55
C ARG A 318 14.68 -6.91 -17.85
N VAL A 319 14.01 -6.36 -16.86
CA VAL A 319 13.31 -5.07 -16.99
C VAL A 319 14.35 -3.95 -17.11
N SER A 320 15.26 -3.84 -16.13
CA SER A 320 16.36 -2.90 -16.15
C SER A 320 17.54 -3.38 -15.30
N PRO A 321 18.80 -3.21 -15.74
CA PRO A 321 19.99 -3.46 -14.92
C PRO A 321 19.97 -2.67 -13.61
N ALA A 322 19.44 -1.46 -13.63
CA ALA A 322 19.32 -0.60 -12.46
C ALA A 322 18.42 -1.21 -11.35
N LEU A 323 17.37 -1.97 -11.72
CA LEU A 323 16.57 -2.76 -10.77
C LEU A 323 17.38 -3.96 -10.24
N GLY A 324 18.22 -4.56 -11.10
CA GLY A 324 19.12 -5.64 -10.67
C GLY A 324 20.10 -5.18 -9.59
N GLU A 325 20.63 -3.96 -9.66
CA GLU A 325 21.55 -3.39 -8.65
C GLU A 325 20.88 -3.23 -7.27
N SER A 326 19.68 -2.67 -7.21
CA SER A 326 18.96 -2.56 -5.95
C SER A 326 18.53 -3.93 -5.40
N PHE A 327 18.22 -4.89 -6.27
CA PHE A 327 17.95 -6.26 -5.85
C PHE A 327 19.21 -6.96 -5.30
N ASP A 328 20.37 -6.73 -5.90
CA ASP A 328 21.65 -7.24 -5.38
C ASP A 328 21.92 -6.68 -3.97
N HIS A 329 21.64 -5.39 -3.70
CA HIS A 329 21.75 -4.81 -2.36
C HIS A 329 20.81 -5.49 -1.35
N LEU A 330 19.56 -5.75 -1.74
CA LEU A 330 18.58 -6.50 -0.92
C LEU A 330 19.14 -7.88 -0.52
N VAL A 331 19.68 -8.63 -1.49
CA VAL A 331 20.18 -10.00 -1.28
C VAL A 331 21.50 -10.00 -0.51
N ASP A 332 22.47 -9.17 -0.89
CA ASP A 332 23.81 -9.12 -0.28
C ASP A 332 23.77 -8.75 1.19
N ASN A 333 22.80 -7.94 1.59
CA ASN A 333 22.62 -7.54 2.99
C ASN A 333 21.55 -8.38 3.73
N GLY A 334 20.93 -9.36 3.07
CA GLY A 334 19.91 -10.24 3.64
C GLY A 334 18.68 -9.48 4.14
N LEU A 335 18.25 -8.44 3.42
CA LEU A 335 17.17 -7.52 3.82
C LEU A 335 15.78 -8.10 3.51
N TYR A 336 15.61 -9.41 3.67
CA TYR A 336 14.35 -10.08 3.37
C TYR A 336 14.12 -11.28 4.30
N ASP A 337 12.87 -11.68 4.42
CA ASP A 337 12.42 -12.98 4.91
C ASP A 337 11.22 -13.40 4.07
N ILE A 338 11.41 -14.42 3.23
CA ILE A 338 10.38 -14.99 2.35
C ILE A 338 10.05 -16.44 2.72
N SER A 339 10.56 -16.93 3.85
CA SER A 339 10.32 -18.31 4.27
C SER A 339 8.86 -18.52 4.68
N ALA A 340 8.14 -19.40 3.96
CA ALA A 340 6.77 -19.74 4.27
C ALA A 340 6.67 -20.46 5.63
N SER A 341 5.78 -19.98 6.51
CA SER A 341 5.57 -20.58 7.83
C SER A 341 4.18 -20.26 8.39
N GLU A 342 3.51 -21.29 8.90
CA GLU A 342 2.26 -21.12 9.66
C GLU A 342 2.48 -20.37 11.01
N ALA A 343 3.71 -20.37 11.50
CA ALA A 343 4.06 -19.68 12.73
C ALA A 343 4.26 -18.18 12.56
N LYS A 344 4.47 -17.70 11.33
CA LYS A 344 4.65 -16.29 11.01
C LYS A 344 3.31 -15.60 10.76
N VAL A 345 3.30 -14.29 10.83
CA VAL A 345 2.16 -13.50 10.35
C VAL A 345 1.96 -13.78 8.85
N ARG A 346 0.72 -14.08 8.46
CA ARG A 346 0.36 -14.29 7.05
C ARG A 346 0.09 -12.96 6.40
N ASN A 347 1.14 -12.37 5.86
CA ASN A 347 1.11 -11.08 5.16
C ASN A 347 2.39 -10.91 4.34
N SER A 348 2.39 -9.95 3.44
CA SER A 348 3.58 -9.44 2.77
C SER A 348 3.64 -7.93 2.95
N TYR A 349 4.82 -7.38 3.19
CA TYR A 349 5.04 -5.94 3.30
C TYR A 349 6.52 -5.59 3.21
N THR A 350 6.79 -4.35 2.85
CA THR A 350 8.12 -3.77 2.90
C THR A 350 8.17 -2.63 3.91
N ALA A 351 9.10 -2.71 4.87
CA ALA A 351 9.30 -1.69 5.88
C ALA A 351 10.54 -0.87 5.59
N GLU A 352 10.41 0.46 5.69
CA GLU A 352 11.52 1.38 5.56
C GLU A 352 12.45 1.32 6.75
N MET A 353 13.76 1.42 6.48
CA MET A 353 14.82 1.53 7.47
C MET A 353 15.58 2.84 7.28
N ALA A 354 14.97 3.93 7.75
CA ALA A 354 15.42 5.31 7.51
C ALA A 354 16.89 5.57 7.87
N ALA A 355 17.41 4.93 8.96
CA ALA A 355 18.81 5.07 9.36
C ALA A 355 19.81 4.45 8.36
N TYR A 356 19.35 3.57 7.48
CA TYR A 356 20.16 2.86 6.51
C TYR A 356 19.90 3.28 5.07
N ASN A 357 18.92 4.14 4.83
CA ASN A 357 18.41 4.56 3.51
C ASN A 357 18.04 3.36 2.62
N ASP A 358 17.39 2.39 3.19
CA ASP A 358 16.87 1.22 2.49
C ASP A 358 15.61 0.69 3.19
N GLY A 359 15.14 -0.46 2.75
CA GLY A 359 13.98 -1.13 3.31
C GLY A 359 14.27 -2.58 3.64
N ARG A 360 13.19 -3.29 3.96
CA ARG A 360 13.23 -4.70 4.24
C ARG A 360 11.95 -5.39 3.82
N VAL A 361 12.08 -6.50 3.11
CA VAL A 361 11.00 -7.28 2.53
C VAL A 361 10.61 -8.43 3.45
N PHE A 362 9.31 -8.55 3.73
CA PHE A 362 8.70 -9.70 4.39
C PHE A 362 7.62 -10.28 3.49
N VAL A 363 7.71 -11.58 3.19
CA VAL A 363 6.73 -12.31 2.39
C VAL A 363 6.36 -13.61 3.09
N ASN A 364 5.09 -13.77 3.45
CA ASN A 364 4.53 -15.02 3.94
C ASN A 364 3.09 -15.18 3.44
N PRO A 365 2.88 -15.36 2.13
CA PRO A 365 1.56 -15.46 1.54
C PRO A 365 0.86 -16.77 1.90
N ASN A 366 -0.42 -16.83 1.54
CA ASN A 366 -1.26 -17.98 1.82
C ASN A 366 -1.16 -19.09 0.75
N THR A 367 -0.55 -18.80 -0.39
CA THR A 367 -0.50 -19.67 -1.57
C THR A 367 0.88 -19.68 -2.20
N GLU A 368 1.35 -20.86 -2.58
CA GLU A 368 2.71 -21.06 -3.11
C GLU A 368 2.98 -20.24 -4.39
N GLY A 369 2.01 -20.15 -5.31
CA GLY A 369 2.20 -19.39 -6.56
C GLY A 369 2.20 -17.88 -6.40
N ALA A 370 1.58 -17.36 -5.35
CA ALA A 370 1.57 -15.93 -5.04
C ALA A 370 2.94 -15.44 -4.53
N ASP A 371 3.80 -16.33 -4.04
CA ASP A 371 5.13 -15.97 -3.53
C ASP A 371 5.98 -15.28 -4.59
N CYS A 372 5.97 -15.79 -5.83
CA CYS A 372 6.72 -15.19 -6.93
C CYS A 372 6.28 -13.75 -7.22
N ALA A 373 4.97 -13.51 -7.31
CA ALA A 373 4.41 -12.19 -7.55
C ALA A 373 4.65 -11.27 -6.35
N ALA A 374 4.43 -11.77 -5.12
CA ALA A 374 4.62 -11.02 -3.89
C ALA A 374 6.07 -10.55 -3.71
N ILE A 375 7.07 -11.37 -4.05
CA ILE A 375 8.47 -10.96 -3.99
C ILE A 375 8.74 -9.77 -4.92
N VAL A 376 8.21 -9.78 -6.14
CA VAL A 376 8.37 -8.68 -7.10
C VAL A 376 7.59 -7.44 -6.64
N HIS A 377 6.39 -7.63 -6.10
CA HIS A 377 5.56 -6.57 -5.53
C HIS A 377 6.32 -5.83 -4.41
N GLU A 378 6.75 -6.56 -3.39
CA GLU A 378 7.47 -6.00 -2.25
C GLU A 378 8.82 -5.40 -2.66
N PHE A 379 9.48 -5.99 -3.66
CA PHE A 379 10.68 -5.39 -4.22
C PHE A 379 10.40 -4.07 -4.94
N GLY A 380 9.22 -3.85 -5.50
CA GLY A 380 8.81 -2.56 -6.06
C GLY A 380 8.86 -1.44 -5.01
N HIS A 381 8.30 -1.71 -3.81
CA HIS A 381 8.40 -0.81 -2.66
C HIS A 381 9.85 -0.63 -2.19
N PHE A 382 10.60 -1.74 -2.07
CA PHE A 382 12.01 -1.70 -1.69
C PHE A 382 12.84 -0.84 -2.62
N ASN A 383 12.67 -0.99 -3.94
CA ASN A 383 13.40 -0.20 -4.92
C ASN A 383 13.14 1.31 -4.77
N HIS A 384 11.90 1.71 -4.48
CA HIS A 384 11.58 3.10 -4.20
C HIS A 384 12.31 3.60 -2.95
N MET A 385 12.23 2.89 -1.83
CA MET A 385 12.93 3.22 -0.58
C MET A 385 14.45 3.25 -0.76
N TYR A 386 14.99 2.41 -1.64
CA TYR A 386 16.41 2.39 -1.98
C TYR A 386 16.84 3.60 -2.83
N ARG A 387 15.96 4.10 -3.69
CA ARG A 387 16.27 5.21 -4.61
C ARG A 387 16.03 6.60 -4.02
N VAL A 388 15.25 6.69 -2.95
CA VAL A 388 14.87 7.98 -2.37
C VAL A 388 15.01 7.94 -0.86
N ARG A 389 15.71 8.93 -0.31
CA ARG A 389 15.79 9.09 1.13
C ARG A 389 14.49 9.72 1.64
N ALA A 390 13.78 9.04 2.51
CA ALA A 390 12.65 9.60 3.23
C ALA A 390 13.09 10.42 4.45
N ASN A 391 12.29 11.41 4.78
CA ASN A 391 12.41 12.12 6.04
C ASN A 391 11.76 11.26 7.14
N SER A 392 12.51 10.89 8.18
CA SER A 392 12.04 9.96 9.22
C SER A 392 10.88 10.50 10.09
N PHE A 393 10.59 11.79 10.01
CA PHE A 393 9.41 12.41 10.62
C PHE A 393 8.20 12.46 9.68
N MET A 394 8.40 12.23 8.39
CA MET A 394 7.28 12.15 7.46
C MET A 394 6.63 10.78 7.55
N PRO A 395 5.33 10.71 7.82
CA PRO A 395 4.63 9.46 7.61
C PRO A 395 4.71 9.10 6.12
N ASN A 396 4.99 7.85 5.79
CA ASN A 396 4.88 7.31 4.43
C ASN A 396 3.40 7.27 4.03
N THR A 397 2.83 8.39 3.62
CA THR A 397 1.38 8.57 3.58
C THR A 397 0.77 8.49 2.20
N VAL A 398 1.57 8.61 1.14
CA VAL A 398 1.00 8.67 -0.21
C VAL A 398 0.90 7.27 -0.82
N VAL A 399 0.03 6.47 -0.21
CA VAL A 399 -0.21 5.06 -0.60
C VAL A 399 -0.64 4.91 -2.06
N ASP A 400 -1.38 5.87 -2.61
CA ASP A 400 -1.79 5.90 -4.02
C ASP A 400 -0.57 5.92 -4.98
N VAL A 401 0.59 6.41 -4.55
CA VAL A 401 1.84 6.41 -5.32
C VAL A 401 2.68 5.17 -5.01
N GLN A 402 2.78 4.78 -3.74
CA GLN A 402 3.57 3.61 -3.33
C GLN A 402 3.11 2.33 -4.03
N GLU A 403 1.80 2.15 -4.19
CA GLU A 403 1.25 1.00 -4.88
C GLU A 403 1.45 1.03 -6.40
N ILE A 404 1.79 2.18 -7.00
CA ILE A 404 2.25 2.21 -8.41
C ILE A 404 3.62 1.54 -8.52
N MET A 405 4.50 1.68 -7.51
CA MET A 405 5.83 1.08 -7.51
C MET A 405 5.76 -0.45 -7.48
N SER A 406 4.90 -1.01 -6.65
CA SER A 406 4.70 -2.45 -6.53
C SER A 406 3.96 -3.03 -7.74
N GLN A 407 2.74 -2.58 -8.01
CA GLN A 407 1.88 -3.09 -9.07
C GLN A 407 2.45 -2.82 -10.49
N GLY A 408 3.09 -1.67 -10.68
CA GLY A 408 3.73 -1.32 -11.95
C GLY A 408 4.89 -2.23 -12.27
N LEU A 409 5.73 -2.60 -11.29
CA LEU A 409 6.83 -3.53 -11.50
C LEU A 409 6.34 -4.93 -11.83
N GLU A 410 5.33 -5.43 -11.12
CA GLU A 410 4.71 -6.70 -11.46
C GLU A 410 4.33 -6.73 -12.94
N LEU A 411 3.59 -5.74 -13.41
CA LEU A 411 3.11 -5.69 -14.80
C LEU A 411 4.24 -5.46 -15.83
N LEU A 412 5.32 -4.78 -15.49
CA LEU A 412 6.48 -4.66 -16.36
C LEU A 412 7.32 -5.94 -16.43
N CYS A 413 7.23 -6.80 -15.42
CA CYS A 413 7.80 -8.15 -15.43
C CYS A 413 7.01 -9.16 -16.28
N TYR A 414 5.83 -8.81 -16.79
CA TYR A 414 4.89 -9.70 -17.49
C TYR A 414 5.54 -10.58 -18.57
N ASP A 415 6.38 -10.00 -19.42
CA ASP A 415 7.08 -10.74 -20.50
C ASP A 415 8.21 -11.64 -19.97
N HIS A 416 8.54 -11.54 -18.69
CA HIS A 416 9.65 -12.25 -18.05
C HIS A 416 9.19 -13.26 -17.00
N TYR A 417 7.89 -13.53 -16.90
CA TYR A 417 7.33 -14.44 -15.90
C TYR A 417 7.77 -15.90 -16.06
N ASP A 418 8.19 -16.33 -17.26
CA ASP A 418 8.83 -17.64 -17.44
C ASP A 418 10.20 -17.76 -16.74
N VAL A 419 10.82 -16.61 -16.42
CA VAL A 419 12.06 -16.55 -15.62
C VAL A 419 11.73 -16.50 -14.13
N LEU A 420 10.71 -15.72 -13.76
CA LEU A 420 10.26 -15.57 -12.39
C LEU A 420 9.72 -16.88 -11.84
N CYS A 421 8.86 -17.55 -12.61
CA CYS A 421 8.14 -18.77 -12.22
C CYS A 421 8.24 -19.82 -13.34
N PRO A 422 9.38 -20.53 -13.46
CA PRO A 422 9.62 -21.46 -14.57
C PRO A 422 8.57 -22.57 -14.64
N GLY A 423 7.97 -22.71 -15.82
CA GLY A 423 6.89 -23.70 -16.06
C GLY A 423 5.48 -23.20 -15.72
N TYR A 424 5.36 -22.04 -15.06
CA TYR A 424 4.07 -21.46 -14.64
C TYR A 424 3.90 -20.01 -15.12
N GLY A 425 4.75 -19.55 -16.02
CA GLY A 425 4.75 -18.16 -16.49
C GLY A 425 3.43 -17.70 -17.08
N ASP A 426 2.72 -18.58 -17.83
CA ASP A 426 1.41 -18.22 -18.40
C ASP A 426 0.34 -18.08 -17.32
N ALA A 427 0.30 -18.99 -16.33
CA ALA A 427 -0.62 -18.89 -15.21
C ALA A 427 -0.35 -17.63 -14.38
N LEU A 428 0.92 -17.26 -14.17
CA LEU A 428 1.29 -16.05 -13.46
C LEU A 428 0.89 -14.78 -14.23
N ARG A 429 0.98 -14.79 -15.57
CA ARG A 429 0.48 -13.69 -16.43
C ARG A 429 -1.01 -13.47 -16.24
N GLU A 430 -1.78 -14.56 -16.30
CA GLU A 430 -3.23 -14.48 -16.09
C GLU A 430 -3.58 -13.99 -14.68
N TYR A 431 -2.92 -14.55 -13.66
CA TYR A 431 -3.13 -14.21 -12.27
C TYR A 431 -2.87 -12.73 -11.99
N VAL A 432 -1.67 -12.24 -12.29
CA VAL A 432 -1.28 -10.86 -11.97
C VAL A 432 -2.15 -9.85 -12.73
N LEU A 433 -2.42 -10.11 -14.00
CA LEU A 433 -3.26 -9.21 -14.78
C LEU A 433 -4.71 -9.18 -14.27
N PHE A 434 -5.27 -10.35 -13.93
CA PHE A 434 -6.59 -10.44 -13.32
C PHE A 434 -6.64 -9.68 -11.98
N ASP A 435 -5.66 -9.87 -11.12
CA ASP A 435 -5.56 -9.21 -9.81
C ASP A 435 -5.57 -7.69 -9.95
N LYS A 436 -4.82 -7.12 -10.91
CA LYS A 436 -4.80 -5.66 -11.12
C LYS A 436 -6.11 -5.13 -11.73
N LEU A 437 -6.77 -5.93 -12.57
CA LEU A 437 -8.11 -5.58 -13.07
C LEU A 437 -9.15 -5.60 -11.94
N VAL A 438 -9.06 -6.57 -11.04
CA VAL A 438 -9.90 -6.64 -9.82
C VAL A 438 -9.60 -5.45 -8.91
N ALA A 439 -8.33 -5.09 -8.70
CA ALA A 439 -7.94 -3.97 -7.85
C ALA A 439 -8.58 -2.64 -8.29
N VAL A 440 -8.67 -2.37 -9.60
CA VAL A 440 -9.41 -1.20 -10.11
C VAL A 440 -10.89 -1.30 -9.75
N ARG A 441 -11.56 -2.42 -10.10
CA ARG A 441 -13.00 -2.57 -9.84
C ARG A 441 -13.32 -2.43 -8.35
N GLU A 442 -12.62 -3.17 -7.51
CA GLU A 442 -12.90 -3.24 -6.07
C GLU A 442 -12.45 -1.98 -5.35
N GLY A 443 -11.30 -1.42 -5.70
CA GLY A 443 -10.82 -0.17 -5.12
C GLY A 443 -11.82 0.97 -5.28
N PHE A 444 -12.38 1.13 -6.47
CA PHE A 444 -13.40 2.16 -6.73
C PHE A 444 -14.77 1.80 -6.14
N ALA A 445 -15.18 0.53 -6.18
CA ALA A 445 -16.46 0.08 -5.60
C ALA A 445 -16.47 0.23 -4.08
N ILE A 446 -15.42 -0.23 -3.40
CA ILE A 446 -15.29 -0.13 -1.95
C ILE A 446 -15.24 1.33 -1.52
N ASN A 447 -14.46 2.18 -2.19
CA ASN A 447 -14.40 3.60 -1.87
C ASN A 447 -15.76 4.30 -2.03
N GLU A 448 -16.55 3.92 -3.06
CA GLU A 448 -17.92 4.44 -3.21
C GLU A 448 -18.82 3.98 -2.08
N ALA A 449 -18.76 2.70 -1.72
CA ALA A 449 -19.55 2.17 -0.60
C ALA A 449 -19.19 2.86 0.72
N GLU A 450 -17.90 3.00 1.03
CA GLU A 450 -17.43 3.70 2.22
C GLU A 450 -17.91 5.16 2.23
N THR A 451 -17.73 5.90 1.13
CA THR A 451 -18.17 7.28 1.01
C THR A 451 -19.65 7.42 1.32
N ARG A 452 -20.49 6.59 0.72
CA ARG A 452 -21.94 6.60 0.92
C ARG A 452 -22.32 6.23 2.35
N VAL A 453 -21.66 5.23 2.95
CA VAL A 453 -21.89 4.80 4.32
C VAL A 453 -21.50 5.89 5.31
N TYR A 454 -20.35 6.53 5.15
CA TYR A 454 -19.87 7.58 6.05
C TYR A 454 -20.64 8.89 5.91
N CYS A 455 -21.23 9.16 4.74
CA CYS A 455 -22.10 10.31 4.50
C CYS A 455 -23.58 10.08 4.88
N GLU A 456 -23.99 8.85 5.22
CA GLU A 456 -25.37 8.55 5.58
C GLU A 456 -25.70 9.06 7.02
N PRO A 457 -26.57 10.07 7.19
CA PRO A 457 -26.79 10.73 8.48
C PRO A 457 -27.43 9.84 9.54
N ASP A 458 -28.32 8.92 9.13
CA ASP A 458 -29.08 8.01 10.00
C ASP A 458 -28.65 6.56 9.76
N LEU A 459 -27.34 6.30 9.82
CA LEU A 459 -26.76 5.01 9.49
C LEU A 459 -27.28 3.87 10.38
N THR A 460 -27.78 2.83 9.73
CA THR A 460 -28.23 1.56 10.32
C THR A 460 -27.63 0.39 9.54
N VAL A 461 -27.68 -0.82 10.09
CA VAL A 461 -27.24 -2.03 9.39
C VAL A 461 -27.99 -2.21 8.06
N ASP A 462 -29.31 -2.05 8.06
CA ASP A 462 -30.13 -2.20 6.84
C ASP A 462 -29.71 -1.21 5.73
N LYS A 463 -29.31 0.02 6.11
CA LYS A 463 -28.81 1.00 5.14
C LYS A 463 -27.43 0.65 4.61
N VAL A 464 -26.54 0.12 5.45
CA VAL A 464 -25.25 -0.41 5.01
C VAL A 464 -25.45 -1.52 3.99
N ASP A 465 -26.30 -2.50 4.29
CA ASP A 465 -26.60 -3.63 3.39
C ASP A 465 -27.22 -3.14 2.06
N ALA A 466 -28.10 -2.16 2.11
CA ALA A 466 -28.68 -1.57 0.90
C ALA A 466 -27.62 -0.85 0.04
N ILE A 467 -26.71 -0.09 0.66
CA ILE A 467 -25.63 0.60 -0.06
C ILE A 467 -24.71 -0.42 -0.75
N TRP A 468 -24.28 -1.47 -0.04
CA TRP A 468 -23.43 -2.51 -0.62
C TRP A 468 -24.12 -3.26 -1.76
N THR A 469 -25.40 -3.58 -1.63
CA THR A 469 -26.19 -4.21 -2.70
C THR A 469 -26.19 -3.36 -3.98
N GLU A 470 -26.44 -2.05 -3.84
CA GLU A 470 -26.43 -1.13 -4.98
C GLU A 470 -25.04 -0.99 -5.61
N VAL A 471 -23.96 -0.98 -4.80
CA VAL A 471 -22.60 -0.93 -5.30
C VAL A 471 -22.23 -2.22 -6.02
N TYR A 472 -22.56 -3.38 -5.49
CA TYR A 472 -22.33 -4.66 -6.17
C TYR A 472 -23.02 -4.71 -7.55
N GLU A 473 -24.27 -4.23 -7.62
CA GLU A 473 -25.00 -4.13 -8.90
C GLU A 473 -24.31 -3.16 -9.87
N LYS A 474 -23.91 -1.97 -9.39
CA LYS A 474 -23.27 -0.93 -10.22
C LYS A 474 -21.96 -1.42 -10.85
N TYR A 475 -21.12 -2.12 -10.07
CA TYR A 475 -19.82 -2.60 -10.54
C TYR A 475 -19.85 -4.03 -11.09
N SER A 476 -21.04 -4.59 -11.30
CA SER A 476 -21.22 -5.97 -11.75
C SER A 476 -20.38 -6.97 -10.94
N TRP A 477 -20.34 -6.76 -9.63
CA TRP A 477 -19.58 -7.58 -8.71
C TRP A 477 -20.48 -8.71 -8.19
N PRO A 478 -20.22 -9.99 -8.57
CA PRO A 478 -21.06 -11.13 -8.17
C PRO A 478 -20.75 -11.57 -6.74
N ALA A 479 -20.94 -10.66 -5.77
CA ALA A 479 -20.66 -10.89 -4.38
C ALA A 479 -21.88 -11.43 -3.62
N ASP A 480 -21.63 -12.23 -2.58
CA ASP A 480 -22.65 -12.55 -1.59
C ASP A 480 -22.98 -11.31 -0.75
N GLU A 481 -24.19 -11.23 -0.18
CA GLU A 481 -24.68 -10.06 0.59
C GLU A 481 -23.71 -9.56 1.67
N ASN A 482 -22.90 -10.45 2.25
CA ASN A 482 -21.98 -10.16 3.35
C ASN A 482 -20.50 -10.19 2.94
N GLU A 483 -20.19 -10.26 1.65
CA GLU A 483 -18.82 -10.36 1.12
C GLU A 483 -17.92 -9.24 1.64
N TRP A 484 -18.44 -8.01 1.72
CA TRP A 484 -17.70 -6.85 2.20
C TRP A 484 -17.14 -7.00 3.63
N LEU A 485 -17.74 -7.86 4.48
CA LEU A 485 -17.21 -8.14 5.82
C LEU A 485 -15.85 -8.82 5.82
N SER A 486 -15.46 -9.44 4.70
CA SER A 486 -14.13 -10.03 4.54
C SER A 486 -13.03 -8.98 4.34
N THR A 487 -13.41 -7.75 4.00
CA THR A 487 -12.47 -6.63 3.79
C THR A 487 -12.08 -6.00 5.12
N SER A 488 -10.98 -6.45 5.70
CA SER A 488 -10.51 -5.98 7.02
C SER A 488 -10.25 -4.47 7.08
N HIS A 489 -9.81 -3.88 5.97
CA HIS A 489 -9.52 -2.45 5.86
C HIS A 489 -10.73 -1.55 6.18
N LEU A 490 -11.94 -1.99 5.91
CA LEU A 490 -13.16 -1.25 6.30
C LEU A 490 -13.23 -0.97 7.80
N PHE A 491 -12.60 -1.83 8.60
CA PHE A 491 -12.57 -1.72 10.07
C PHE A 491 -11.25 -1.12 10.58
N THR A 492 -10.14 -1.38 9.92
CA THR A 492 -8.80 -1.01 10.41
C THR A 492 -8.24 0.23 9.76
N SER A 493 -8.47 0.41 8.47
CA SER A 493 -7.89 1.48 7.63
C SER A 493 -8.92 1.95 6.59
N PRO A 494 -10.05 2.57 7.03
CA PRO A 494 -11.09 2.99 6.10
C PRO A 494 -10.54 3.89 4.98
N PHE A 495 -11.08 3.74 3.77
CA PHE A 495 -10.67 4.45 2.55
C PHE A 495 -9.28 4.07 1.99
N TYR A 496 -8.58 3.09 2.56
CA TYR A 496 -7.31 2.61 2.01
C TYR A 496 -7.47 2.00 0.61
N TYR A 497 -8.56 1.24 0.39
CA TYR A 497 -8.80 0.52 -0.86
C TYR A 497 -8.84 1.41 -2.12
N ALA A 498 -9.15 2.70 -1.97
CA ALA A 498 -9.05 3.65 -3.07
C ALA A 498 -7.64 3.67 -3.68
N ALA A 499 -6.59 3.52 -2.85
CA ALA A 499 -5.21 3.50 -3.30
C ALA A 499 -4.91 2.33 -4.23
N TYR A 500 -5.44 1.14 -3.95
CA TYR A 500 -5.30 0.00 -4.87
C TYR A 500 -5.94 0.28 -6.22
N GLY A 501 -7.12 0.92 -6.23
CA GLY A 501 -7.80 1.26 -7.47
C GLY A 501 -7.09 2.35 -8.27
N THR A 502 -6.69 3.43 -7.63
CA THR A 502 -6.02 4.56 -8.31
C THR A 502 -4.64 4.18 -8.83
N SER A 503 -3.86 3.45 -8.04
CA SER A 503 -2.54 2.97 -8.46
C SER A 503 -2.61 1.91 -9.56
N ALA A 504 -3.60 0.99 -9.50
CA ALA A 504 -3.80 0.00 -10.54
C ALA A 504 -4.15 0.61 -11.91
N LEU A 505 -4.84 1.76 -11.94
CA LEU A 505 -5.04 2.50 -13.20
C LEU A 505 -3.71 2.90 -13.83
N ALA A 506 -2.79 3.45 -13.03
CA ALA A 506 -1.47 3.85 -13.51
C ALA A 506 -0.61 2.63 -13.91
N ALA A 507 -0.62 1.57 -13.10
CA ALA A 507 0.12 0.34 -13.38
C ALA A 507 -0.36 -0.36 -14.66
N LEU A 508 -1.68 -0.46 -14.86
CA LEU A 508 -2.26 -1.03 -16.07
C LEU A 508 -2.04 -0.14 -17.31
N ASP A 509 -1.91 1.19 -17.16
CA ASP A 509 -1.56 2.06 -18.28
C ASP A 509 -0.08 1.91 -18.67
N LEU A 510 0.83 1.74 -17.71
CA LEU A 510 2.22 1.33 -17.97
C LEU A 510 2.26 -0.04 -18.69
N PHE A 511 1.43 -0.99 -18.29
CA PHE A 511 1.29 -2.26 -19.00
C PHE A 511 0.79 -2.06 -20.44
N ALA A 512 -0.26 -1.28 -20.65
CA ALA A 512 -0.78 -1.01 -21.99
C ALA A 512 0.25 -0.30 -22.88
N GLU A 513 1.02 0.65 -22.33
CA GLU A 513 2.14 1.29 -23.03
C GLU A 513 3.24 0.28 -23.37
N SER A 514 3.58 -0.62 -22.44
CA SER A 514 4.63 -1.63 -22.64
C SER A 514 4.35 -2.56 -23.82
N ARG A 515 3.07 -2.75 -24.19
CA ARG A 515 2.68 -3.55 -25.37
C ARG A 515 3.02 -2.86 -26.69
N SER A 516 3.23 -1.55 -26.69
CA SER A 516 3.59 -0.77 -27.88
C SER A 516 5.01 -0.19 -27.83
N ASP A 517 5.46 0.26 -26.67
CA ASP A 517 6.80 0.80 -26.40
C ASP A 517 7.26 0.42 -24.99
N TYR A 518 7.86 -0.75 -24.87
CA TYR A 518 8.35 -1.28 -23.61
C TYR A 518 9.39 -0.36 -22.96
N ALA A 519 10.29 0.21 -23.74
CA ALA A 519 11.34 1.08 -23.21
C ALA A 519 10.77 2.39 -22.64
N ALA A 520 9.74 2.95 -23.26
CA ALA A 520 9.06 4.13 -22.75
C ALA A 520 8.35 3.83 -21.41
N ALA A 521 7.60 2.72 -21.33
CA ALA A 521 6.91 2.30 -20.11
C ALA A 521 7.88 2.06 -18.93
N VAL A 522 8.98 1.32 -19.18
CA VAL A 522 10.02 1.09 -18.17
C VAL A 522 10.69 2.41 -17.75
N GLY A 523 11.03 3.28 -18.70
CA GLY A 523 11.60 4.59 -18.39
C GLY A 523 10.67 5.47 -17.56
N THR A 524 9.35 5.38 -17.78
CA THR A 524 8.34 6.08 -16.97
C THR A 524 8.29 5.53 -15.55
N TYR A 525 8.28 4.22 -15.38
CA TYR A 525 8.33 3.57 -14.07
C TYR A 525 9.58 3.93 -13.27
N LEU A 526 10.76 3.90 -13.92
CA LEU A 526 12.02 4.21 -13.25
C LEU A 526 12.10 5.68 -12.81
N ARG A 527 11.52 6.62 -13.59
CA ARG A 527 11.37 8.01 -13.13
C ARG A 527 10.42 8.16 -11.94
N LEU A 528 9.32 7.41 -11.93
CA LEU A 528 8.41 7.38 -10.77
C LEU A 528 9.16 6.93 -9.50
N SER A 529 10.05 5.95 -9.60
CA SER A 529 10.80 5.44 -8.44
C SER A 529 11.88 6.41 -7.90
N GLU A 530 12.10 7.58 -8.54
CA GLU A 530 12.94 8.66 -8.03
C GLU A 530 12.14 9.78 -7.34
N LEU A 531 10.81 9.71 -7.35
CA LEU A 531 9.99 10.76 -6.74
C LEU A 531 10.09 10.73 -5.22
N ALA A 532 10.11 11.91 -4.62
CA ALA A 532 10.13 12.05 -3.17
C ALA A 532 8.91 11.33 -2.54
N PRO A 533 9.06 10.69 -1.36
CA PRO A 533 8.00 9.90 -0.74
C PRO A 533 6.71 10.69 -0.44
N GLU A 534 6.83 11.99 -0.25
CA GLU A 534 5.70 12.92 -0.04
C GLU A 534 5.01 13.35 -1.34
N THR A 535 5.48 12.92 -2.50
CA THR A 535 4.87 13.28 -3.79
C THR A 535 3.45 12.75 -3.86
N THR A 536 2.49 13.65 -4.05
CA THR A 536 1.07 13.31 -4.12
C THR A 536 0.70 12.62 -5.43
N TYR A 537 -0.45 11.95 -5.48
CA TYR A 537 -0.83 11.13 -6.62
C TYR A 537 -0.92 11.92 -7.95
N CYS A 538 -1.69 13.00 -7.99
CA CYS A 538 -1.79 13.80 -9.22
C CYS A 538 -0.48 14.50 -9.58
N GLN A 539 0.37 14.81 -8.60
CA GLN A 539 1.70 15.33 -8.84
C GLN A 539 2.59 14.26 -9.48
N ALA A 540 2.62 13.04 -8.94
CA ALA A 540 3.39 11.92 -9.47
C ALA A 540 3.01 11.60 -10.93
N LEU A 541 1.70 11.53 -11.22
CA LEU A 541 1.22 11.32 -12.59
C LEU A 541 1.71 12.42 -13.54
N ARG A 542 1.66 13.68 -13.11
CA ARG A 542 2.12 14.82 -13.92
C ARG A 542 3.62 14.77 -14.18
N GLU A 543 4.45 14.46 -13.17
CA GLU A 543 5.90 14.37 -13.30
C GLU A 543 6.32 13.19 -14.15
N ALA A 544 5.58 12.08 -14.09
CA ALA A 544 5.76 10.92 -14.95
C ALA A 544 5.20 11.08 -16.38
N CYS A 545 4.51 12.20 -16.66
CA CYS A 545 3.78 12.42 -17.91
C CYS A 545 2.64 11.41 -18.15
N LEU A 546 2.09 10.84 -17.09
CA LEU A 546 0.89 9.99 -17.12
C LEU A 546 -0.38 10.84 -17.08
N PRO A 547 -1.52 10.33 -17.62
CA PRO A 547 -2.80 11.02 -17.50
C PRO A 547 -3.25 11.14 -16.04
N ASN A 548 -3.93 12.24 -15.69
CA ASN A 548 -4.68 12.26 -14.44
C ASN A 548 -5.98 11.46 -14.62
N TYR A 549 -5.99 10.21 -14.20
CA TYR A 549 -7.10 9.26 -14.39
C TYR A 549 -8.41 9.72 -13.73
N LEU A 550 -8.35 10.59 -12.72
CA LEU A 550 -9.53 11.16 -12.07
C LEU A 550 -10.12 12.35 -12.86
N GLY A 551 -9.42 12.80 -13.90
CA GLY A 551 -9.92 13.80 -14.82
C GLY A 551 -11.04 13.26 -15.70
N LYS A 552 -12.03 14.10 -16.02
CA LYS A 552 -13.20 13.72 -16.82
C LYS A 552 -12.80 13.10 -18.17
N GLY A 553 -13.32 11.91 -18.45
CA GLY A 553 -13.08 11.15 -19.69
C GLY A 553 -11.75 10.40 -19.73
N GLN A 554 -10.95 10.48 -18.67
CA GLN A 554 -9.63 9.84 -18.64
C GLN A 554 -9.73 8.33 -18.42
N VAL A 555 -10.63 7.86 -17.55
CA VAL A 555 -10.91 6.42 -17.41
C VAL A 555 -11.45 5.85 -18.71
N THR A 556 -12.31 6.58 -19.41
CA THR A 556 -12.81 6.16 -20.73
C THR A 556 -11.66 5.99 -21.74
N ALA A 557 -10.76 6.97 -21.84
CA ALA A 557 -9.61 6.89 -22.75
C ALA A 557 -8.64 5.77 -22.37
N PHE A 558 -8.41 5.58 -21.08
CA PHE A 558 -7.61 4.48 -20.52
C PHE A 558 -8.23 3.11 -20.86
N SER A 559 -9.53 2.91 -20.61
CA SER A 559 -10.23 1.65 -20.87
C SER A 559 -10.12 1.22 -22.34
N ILE A 560 -10.16 2.17 -23.28
CA ILE A 560 -9.95 1.88 -24.70
C ILE A 560 -8.51 1.41 -24.99
N ARG A 561 -7.50 2.06 -24.38
CA ARG A 561 -6.10 1.63 -24.56
C ARG A 561 -5.88 0.24 -23.98
N LEU A 562 -6.40 0.01 -22.78
CA LEU A 562 -6.28 -1.26 -22.08
C LEU A 562 -6.98 -2.39 -22.86
N ALA A 563 -8.21 -2.20 -23.34
CA ALA A 563 -8.91 -3.18 -24.15
C ALA A 563 -8.11 -3.60 -25.40
N ASN A 564 -7.50 -2.62 -26.09
CA ASN A 564 -6.62 -2.91 -27.23
C ASN A 564 -5.37 -3.70 -26.80
N ALA A 565 -4.76 -3.39 -25.65
CA ALA A 565 -3.59 -4.12 -25.13
C ALA A 565 -3.92 -5.55 -24.70
N LEU A 566 -5.15 -5.76 -24.19
CA LEU A 566 -5.67 -7.07 -23.78
C LEU A 566 -6.23 -7.90 -24.96
N GLY A 567 -6.54 -7.26 -26.09
CA GLY A 567 -7.15 -7.91 -27.25
C GLY A 567 -8.63 -8.24 -27.07
N VAL A 568 -9.36 -7.46 -26.27
CA VAL A 568 -10.79 -7.61 -25.97
C VAL A 568 -11.62 -6.45 -26.45
#